data_365fa72689360cfce82d9aba8c3e02bf
#
_entry.id   365fa72689360cfce82d9aba8c3e02bf
#
_cell.length_a   1.000
_cell.length_b   1.000
_cell.length_c   1.000
_cell.angle_alpha   90.00
_cell.angle_beta   90.00
_cell.angle_gamma   90.00
#
_symmetry.space_group_name_H-M   'P 1'
#
loop_
_entity.id
_entity.type
_entity.pdbx_description
1 polymer ?
#
loop_
_entity_poly.entity_id
_entity_poly.type
_entity_poly.pdbx_seq_one_letter_code
_entity_poly.pdbx_strand_id
1 'polypeptide(L)'
;MKIAICDDEAAITEWMAEKIKTIYKNAEICCYLSGEELLDSQEKIDILFLDIQMDGKDGMDTARQLRKNGADTMIIFVTALEEYVFQAFDVGAFHYLVKPFSEEKFFESTRKLKKNY
;
A
#
# COMPACT_ATOMS: atom_id res chain seq x y z
N MET A 1 -12.35 -8.14 5.58
CA MET A 1 -11.06 -7.42 5.50
C MET A 1 -11.00 -6.61 4.23
N LYS A 2 -10.61 -5.36 4.33
CA LYS A 2 -10.44 -4.48 3.18
C LYS A 2 -8.96 -4.22 2.92
N ILE A 3 -8.52 -4.49 1.69
CA ILE A 3 -7.16 -4.25 1.23
C ILE A 3 -7.21 -3.18 0.16
N ALA A 4 -6.43 -2.13 0.29
CA ALA A 4 -6.35 -1.07 -0.70
C ALA A 4 -4.99 -1.05 -1.39
N ILE A 5 -5.00 -0.64 -2.63
CA ILE A 5 -3.80 -0.43 -3.43
C ILE A 5 -3.87 1.01 -3.96
N CYS A 6 -2.85 1.80 -3.70
CA CYS A 6 -2.80 3.19 -4.12
C CYS A 6 -1.53 3.44 -4.93
N ASP A 7 -1.70 3.64 -6.23
CA ASP A 7 -0.62 3.85 -7.19
C ASP A 7 -1.24 4.52 -8.41
N ASP A 8 -0.60 5.55 -8.97
CA ASP A 8 -1.17 6.27 -10.10
C ASP A 8 -1.02 5.55 -11.44
N GLU A 9 -0.33 4.41 -11.46
CA GLU A 9 -0.23 3.56 -12.65
C GLU A 9 -1.27 2.44 -12.57
N ALA A 10 -2.35 2.58 -13.35
CA ALA A 10 -3.46 1.61 -13.32
C ALA A 10 -3.02 0.17 -13.59
N ALA A 11 -2.05 -0.03 -14.50
CA ALA A 11 -1.55 -1.37 -14.81
C ALA A 11 -0.93 -2.04 -13.59
N ILE A 12 -0.25 -1.26 -12.75
CA ILE A 12 0.37 -1.77 -11.51
C ILE A 12 -0.70 -2.16 -10.50
N THR A 13 -1.71 -1.29 -10.31
CA THR A 13 -2.80 -1.60 -9.36
C THR A 13 -3.55 -2.87 -9.77
N GLU A 14 -3.79 -3.03 -11.06
CA GLU A 14 -4.48 -4.22 -11.59
C GLU A 14 -3.66 -5.48 -11.36
N TRP A 15 -2.37 -5.43 -11.66
CA TRP A 15 -1.47 -6.56 -11.47
C TRP A 15 -1.42 -6.96 -9.99
N MET A 16 -1.24 -5.98 -9.10
CA MET A 16 -1.17 -6.24 -7.67
C MET A 16 -2.49 -6.80 -7.13
N ALA A 17 -3.62 -6.22 -7.56
CA ALA A 17 -4.94 -6.69 -7.14
C ALA A 17 -5.15 -8.15 -7.50
N GLU A 18 -4.78 -8.54 -8.72
CA GLU A 18 -4.88 -9.92 -9.18
C GLU A 18 -4.07 -10.87 -8.30
N LYS A 19 -2.81 -10.50 -8.01
CA LYS A 19 -1.92 -11.33 -7.20
C LYS A 19 -2.38 -11.41 -5.74
N ILE A 20 -2.80 -10.30 -5.16
CA ILE A 20 -3.29 -10.26 -3.79
C ILE A 20 -4.55 -11.13 -3.63
N LYS A 21 -5.42 -11.13 -4.62
CA LYS A 21 -6.64 -11.92 -4.61
C LYS A 21 -6.36 -13.43 -4.50
N THR A 22 -5.24 -13.91 -5.01
CA THR A 22 -4.86 -15.31 -4.89
C THR A 22 -4.49 -15.70 -3.46
N ILE A 23 -4.04 -14.73 -2.65
CA ILE A 23 -3.62 -14.96 -1.27
C ILE A 23 -4.75 -14.68 -0.28
N TYR A 24 -5.45 -13.58 -0.49
CA TYR A 24 -6.58 -13.14 0.36
C TYR A 24 -7.88 -13.27 -0.43
N LYS A 25 -8.35 -14.50 -0.58
CA LYS A 25 -9.46 -14.83 -1.48
C LYS A 25 -10.78 -14.15 -1.10
N ASN A 26 -11.00 -13.91 0.17
CA ASN A 26 -12.23 -13.32 0.67
C ASN A 26 -12.13 -11.83 0.98
N ALA A 27 -10.98 -11.21 0.70
CA ALA A 27 -10.80 -9.79 0.96
C ALA A 27 -11.48 -8.93 -0.09
N GLU A 28 -11.97 -7.77 0.34
CA GLU A 28 -12.44 -6.74 -0.57
C GLU A 28 -11.22 -5.93 -0.97
N ILE A 29 -10.96 -5.82 -2.27
CA ILE A 29 -9.80 -5.10 -2.80
C ILE A 29 -10.25 -3.84 -3.51
N CYS A 30 -9.72 -2.69 -3.09
CA CYS A 30 -10.04 -1.40 -3.66
C CYS A 30 -8.77 -0.77 -4.22
N CYS A 31 -8.85 -0.17 -5.40
CA CYS A 31 -7.72 0.50 -6.04
C CYS A 31 -7.98 2.00 -6.10
N TYR A 32 -6.98 2.78 -5.73
CA TYR A 32 -7.01 4.23 -5.78
C TYR A 32 -5.83 4.73 -6.60
N LEU A 33 -6.06 5.76 -7.41
CA LEU A 33 -5.03 6.29 -8.31
C LEU A 33 -4.34 7.53 -7.77
N SER A 34 -4.72 7.99 -6.58
CA SER A 34 -4.08 9.13 -5.92
C SER A 34 -4.25 9.05 -4.41
N GLY A 35 -3.37 9.77 -3.69
CA GLY A 35 -3.49 9.89 -2.24
C GLY A 35 -4.76 10.62 -1.82
N GLU A 36 -5.14 11.63 -2.59
CA GLU A 36 -6.38 12.39 -2.34
C GLU A 36 -7.62 11.50 -2.43
N GLU A 37 -7.68 10.68 -3.48
CA GLU A 37 -8.79 9.76 -3.68
C GLU A 37 -8.90 8.77 -2.52
N LEU A 38 -7.76 8.23 -2.09
CA LEU A 38 -7.71 7.31 -0.96
C LEU A 38 -8.22 7.98 0.32
N LEU A 39 -7.73 9.17 0.63
CA LEU A 39 -8.11 9.90 1.84
C LEU A 39 -9.58 10.32 1.81
N ASP A 40 -10.07 10.74 0.65
CA ASP A 40 -11.46 11.18 0.48
C ASP A 40 -12.46 10.03 0.63
N SER A 41 -12.02 8.81 0.39
CA SER A 41 -12.89 7.63 0.53
C SER A 41 -13.39 7.43 1.96
N GLN A 42 -12.60 7.87 2.95
CA GLN A 42 -12.89 7.69 4.38
C GLN A 42 -13.18 6.24 4.78
N GLU A 43 -12.72 5.31 3.96
CA GLU A 43 -12.91 3.89 4.22
C GLU A 43 -11.92 3.39 5.27
N LYS A 44 -12.37 2.46 6.09
CA LYS A 44 -11.47 1.77 7.01
C LYS A 44 -10.72 0.70 6.24
N ILE A 45 -9.40 0.87 6.11
CA ILE A 45 -8.55 -0.02 5.35
C ILE A 45 -7.68 -0.81 6.32
N ASP A 46 -7.67 -2.12 6.16
CA ASP A 46 -6.89 -3.01 7.01
C ASP A 46 -5.44 -3.10 6.54
N ILE A 47 -5.24 -3.29 5.25
CA ILE A 47 -3.91 -3.38 4.64
C ILE A 47 -3.86 -2.44 3.44
N LEU A 48 -2.80 -1.62 3.35
CA LEU A 48 -2.62 -0.66 2.27
C LEU A 48 -1.26 -0.86 1.60
N PHE A 49 -1.28 -1.11 0.29
CA PHE A 49 -0.10 -1.08 -0.56
C PHE A 49 -0.04 0.30 -1.19
N LEU A 50 1.01 1.05 -0.93
CA LEU A 50 1.06 2.49 -1.22
C LEU A 50 2.36 2.86 -1.92
N ASP A 51 2.24 3.46 -3.12
CA ASP A 51 3.39 4.06 -3.79
C ASP A 51 3.64 5.45 -3.20
N ILE A 52 4.90 5.86 -3.17
CA ILE A 52 5.28 7.18 -2.69
C ILE A 52 5.21 8.21 -3.82
N GLN A 53 5.76 7.85 -4.98
CA GLN A 53 5.81 8.76 -6.13
C GLN A 53 4.50 8.76 -6.92
N MET A 54 3.66 9.74 -6.66
CA MET A 54 2.38 9.92 -7.34
C MET A 54 2.17 11.40 -7.63
N ASP A 55 1.37 11.70 -8.65
CA ASP A 55 0.97 13.07 -8.95
C ASP A 55 0.10 13.60 -7.79
N GLY A 56 0.31 14.88 -7.44
CA GLY A 56 -0.40 15.49 -6.33
C GLY A 56 0.23 15.10 -4.99
N LYS A 57 -0.61 14.70 -4.02
CA LYS A 57 -0.14 14.28 -2.71
C LYS A 57 0.63 12.97 -2.82
N ASP A 58 1.90 12.96 -2.40
CA ASP A 58 2.70 11.74 -2.46
C ASP A 58 2.29 10.73 -1.38
N GLY A 59 2.82 9.51 -1.50
CA GLY A 59 2.45 8.44 -0.61
C GLY A 59 2.90 8.63 0.83
N MET A 60 4.03 9.33 1.05
CA MET A 60 4.50 9.57 2.40
C MET A 60 3.58 10.57 3.11
N ASP A 61 3.16 11.63 2.43
CA ASP A 61 2.20 12.59 2.98
C ASP A 61 0.84 11.93 3.22
N THR A 62 0.44 11.04 2.32
CA THR A 62 -0.80 10.27 2.46
C THR A 62 -0.75 9.41 3.73
N ALA A 63 0.37 8.70 3.93
CA ALA A 63 0.55 7.85 5.11
C ALA A 63 0.53 8.68 6.41
N ARG A 64 1.19 9.83 6.41
CA ARG A 64 1.18 10.73 7.56
C ARG A 64 -0.23 11.19 7.89
N GLN A 65 -1.02 11.53 6.88
CA GLN A 65 -2.39 11.98 7.08
C GLN A 65 -3.26 10.85 7.63
N LEU A 66 -3.08 9.61 7.13
CA LEU A 66 -3.77 8.46 7.67
C LEU A 66 -3.49 8.29 9.17
N ARG A 67 -2.22 8.41 9.56
CA ARG A 67 -1.84 8.28 10.98
C ARG A 67 -2.43 9.42 11.82
N LYS A 68 -2.44 10.64 11.30
CA LYS A 68 -3.08 11.78 11.97
C LYS A 68 -4.57 11.54 12.18
N ASN A 69 -5.21 10.89 11.24
CA ASN A 69 -6.64 10.56 11.32
C ASN A 69 -6.91 9.38 12.25
N GLY A 70 -5.88 8.81 12.88
CA GLY A 70 -6.03 7.72 13.82
C GLY A 70 -6.09 6.34 13.20
N ALA A 71 -5.79 6.21 11.90
CA ALA A 71 -5.80 4.93 11.23
C ALA A 71 -4.66 4.03 11.72
N ASP A 72 -4.99 2.76 11.99
CA ASP A 72 -4.01 1.74 12.36
C ASP A 72 -3.75 0.77 11.20
N THR A 73 -4.07 1.18 9.99
CA THR A 73 -3.84 0.45 8.74
C THR A 73 -2.41 -0.09 8.66
N MET A 74 -2.26 -1.35 8.28
CA MET A 74 -0.95 -1.93 8.02
C MET A 74 -0.48 -1.44 6.64
N ILE A 75 0.57 -0.62 6.61
CA ILE A 75 1.06 0.03 5.40
C ILE A 75 2.29 -0.69 4.85
N ILE A 76 2.24 -1.05 3.58
CA ILE A 76 3.37 -1.56 2.82
C ILE A 76 3.66 -0.56 1.70
N PHE A 77 4.83 0.06 1.72
CA PHE A 77 5.23 0.92 0.62
C PHE A 77 5.73 0.07 -0.54
N VAL A 78 5.28 0.40 -1.76
CA VAL A 78 5.69 -0.27 -3.00
C VAL A 78 6.09 0.84 -3.96
N THR A 79 7.38 1.14 -4.05
CA THR A 79 7.86 2.34 -4.74
C THR A 79 9.23 2.14 -5.38
N ALA A 80 9.54 2.95 -6.40
CA ALA A 80 10.87 2.99 -7.00
C ALA A 80 11.86 3.84 -6.17
N LEU A 81 11.35 4.57 -5.17
CA LEU A 81 12.17 5.50 -4.37
C LEU A 81 12.69 4.80 -3.11
N GLU A 82 14.02 4.67 -3.00
CA GLU A 82 14.66 4.04 -1.83
C GLU A 82 14.90 5.04 -0.70
N GLU A 83 14.95 6.31 -1.01
CA GLU A 83 15.37 7.36 -0.07
C GLU A 83 14.38 7.62 1.06
N TYR A 84 13.18 7.06 1.00
CA TYR A 84 12.14 7.28 2.00
C TYR A 84 12.07 6.18 3.07
N VAL A 85 12.99 5.22 3.04
CA VAL A 85 12.92 4.07 3.94
C VAL A 85 12.95 4.47 5.42
N PHE A 86 13.73 5.49 5.77
CA PHE A 86 13.78 5.95 7.16
C PHE A 86 12.49 6.68 7.58
N GLN A 87 11.91 7.45 6.66
CA GLN A 87 10.64 8.13 6.93
C GLN A 87 9.49 7.13 7.08
N ALA A 88 9.60 5.98 6.43
CA ALA A 88 8.60 4.92 6.54
C ALA A 88 8.49 4.39 7.97
N PHE A 89 9.59 4.37 8.72
CA PHE A 89 9.55 3.99 10.13
C PHE A 89 8.68 4.95 10.95
N ASP A 90 8.74 6.23 10.65
CA ASP A 90 7.99 7.26 11.39
C ASP A 90 6.47 7.09 11.24
N VAL A 91 6.01 6.53 10.13
CA VAL A 91 4.60 6.27 9.92
C VAL A 91 4.23 4.82 10.25
N GLY A 92 5.14 4.08 10.85
CA GLY A 92 4.89 2.72 11.28
C GLY A 92 4.61 1.76 10.14
N ALA A 93 5.33 1.90 9.02
CA ALA A 93 5.18 0.97 7.89
C ALA A 93 5.58 -0.44 8.30
N PHE A 94 4.81 -1.42 7.84
CA PHE A 94 5.12 -2.82 8.07
C PHE A 94 6.25 -3.30 7.18
N HIS A 95 6.26 -2.86 5.91
CA HIS A 95 7.23 -3.32 4.93
C HIS A 95 7.46 -2.27 3.86
N TYR A 96 8.60 -2.37 3.16
CA TYR A 96 8.99 -1.44 2.10
C TYR A 96 9.53 -2.26 0.93
N LEU A 97 8.80 -2.26 -0.18
CA LEU A 97 9.15 -3.04 -1.37
C LEU A 97 9.58 -2.11 -2.49
N VAL A 98 10.80 -2.27 -2.97
CA VAL A 98 11.38 -1.39 -4.00
C VAL A 98 11.16 -1.94 -5.39
N LYS A 99 10.62 -1.12 -6.29
CA LYS A 99 10.45 -1.45 -7.71
C LYS A 99 11.80 -1.30 -8.44
N PRO A 100 12.11 -2.11 -9.44
CA PRO A 100 11.35 -3.29 -9.84
C PRO A 100 11.58 -4.44 -8.88
N PHE A 101 10.57 -5.24 -8.65
CA PHE A 101 10.65 -6.43 -7.81
C PHE A 101 10.15 -7.64 -8.61
N SER A 102 10.60 -8.83 -8.24
CA SER A 102 10.10 -10.07 -8.85
C SER A 102 8.73 -10.42 -8.28
N GLU A 103 7.97 -11.19 -9.04
CA GLU A 103 6.70 -11.73 -8.57
C GLU A 103 6.90 -12.55 -7.29
N GLU A 104 7.98 -13.34 -7.24
CA GLU A 104 8.35 -14.12 -6.07
C GLU A 104 8.53 -13.26 -4.83
N LYS A 105 9.25 -12.15 -4.95
CA LYS A 105 9.49 -11.23 -3.84
C LYS A 105 8.19 -10.58 -3.38
N PHE A 106 7.31 -10.23 -4.30
CA PHE A 106 6.01 -9.68 -3.97
C PHE A 106 5.18 -10.68 -3.16
N PHE A 107 5.12 -11.91 -3.60
CA PHE A 107 4.39 -12.97 -2.89
C PHE A 107 4.99 -13.25 -1.51
N GLU A 108 6.31 -13.28 -1.40
CA GLU A 108 6.99 -13.46 -0.12
C GLU A 108 6.59 -12.38 0.88
N SER A 109 6.63 -11.11 0.47
CA SER A 109 6.25 -9.98 1.30
C SER A 109 4.79 -10.04 1.72
N THR A 110 3.92 -10.40 0.80
CA THR A 110 2.48 -10.48 1.05
C THR A 110 2.14 -11.65 2.00
N ARG A 111 2.84 -12.78 1.88
CA ARG A 111 2.65 -13.89 2.80
C ARG A 111 3.07 -13.55 4.23
N LYS A 112 4.11 -12.74 4.39
CA LYS A 112 4.53 -12.26 5.71
C LYS A 112 3.43 -11.44 6.38
N LEU A 113 2.71 -10.64 5.61
CA LEU A 113 1.55 -9.92 6.09
C LEU A 113 0.48 -10.86 6.65
N LYS A 114 0.19 -11.93 5.93
CA LYS A 114 -0.84 -12.88 6.31
C LYS A 114 -0.56 -13.52 7.68
N LYS A 115 0.72 -13.74 8.00
CA LYS A 115 1.12 -14.29 9.30
C LYS A 115 0.91 -13.30 10.44
N ASN A 116 0.97 -12.00 10.17
CA ASN A 116 0.94 -10.94 11.16
C ASN A 116 -0.42 -10.24 11.26
N TYR A 117 -1.33 -10.56 10.38
CA TYR A 117 -2.67 -10.00 10.35
C TYR A 117 -3.73 -11.09 10.51
#